data_cb54ba28b4e68266c80a5dc9ca86ef70
#
_entry.id   cb54ba28b4e68266c80a5dc9ca86ef70
#
_cell.length_a   1.000
_cell.length_b   1.000
_cell.length_c   1.000
_cell.angle_alpha   90.00
_cell.angle_beta   90.00
_cell.angle_gamma   90.00
#
_symmetry.space_group_name_H-M   'P 1'
#
loop_
_entity.id
_entity.type
_entity.pdbx_description
1 polymer ?
#
loop_
_entity_poly.entity_id
_entity_poly.type
_entity_poly.pdbx_seq_one_letter_code
_entity_poly.pdbx_strand_id
1 'polypeptide(L)' 'MRLHYHYLTLEQRDTLEQRLRATSPNERHLQAALQRLHQPDYGVCVECGKDIAFVRLDADPDALHCGDCARLPIRS' A
#
# COMPACT_ATOMS: atom_id res chain seq x y z
N MET A 1 17.68 -5.22 -15.02
CA MET A 1 17.13 -5.04 -14.66
C MET A 1 16.33 -5.44 -14.02
N ARG A 2 16.25 -5.46 -13.42
CA ARG A 2 15.36 -5.74 -12.98
C ARG A 2 14.56 -5.08 -12.78
N LEU A 3 14.67 -5.05 -12.96
CA LEU A 3 13.63 -4.31 -13.11
C LEU A 3 12.67 -4.45 -12.04
N HIS A 4 12.18 -3.40 -11.55
CA HIS A 4 11.19 -3.48 -10.55
C HIS A 4 9.88 -3.84 -11.16
N TYR A 5 9.34 -4.90 -10.68
CA TYR A 5 8.06 -5.34 -11.14
C TYR A 5 7.06 -5.11 -10.03
N HIS A 6 6.00 -4.42 -10.36
CA HIS A 6 4.95 -4.14 -9.40
C HIS A 6 3.70 -4.87 -9.85
N TYR A 7 3.07 -5.61 -8.97
CA TYR A 7 1.91 -6.39 -9.37
C TYR A 7 0.68 -5.52 -9.61
N LEU A 8 0.69 -4.29 -9.14
CA LEU A 8 -0.43 -3.39 -9.32
C LEU A 8 -0.37 -2.76 -10.71
N THR A 9 -1.52 -2.71 -11.38
CA THR A 9 -1.61 -2.02 -12.66
C THR A 9 -1.61 -0.52 -12.44
N LEU A 10 -1.40 0.23 -13.53
CA LEU A 10 -1.46 1.68 -13.44
C LEU A 10 -2.84 2.14 -13.00
N GLU A 11 -3.89 1.46 -13.49
CA GLU A 11 -5.25 1.80 -13.08
C GLU A 11 -5.46 1.58 -11.60
N GLN A 12 -4.94 0.47 -11.09
CA GLN A 12 -5.08 0.18 -9.67
C GLN A 12 -4.34 1.21 -8.83
N ARG A 13 -3.15 1.58 -9.27
CA ARG A 13 -2.38 2.59 -8.53
C ARG A 13 -3.07 3.94 -8.56
N ASP A 14 -3.69 4.28 -9.70
CA ASP A 14 -4.43 5.52 -9.79
C ASP A 14 -5.63 5.52 -8.86
N THR A 15 -6.31 4.39 -8.76
CA THR A 15 -7.42 4.26 -7.84
C THR A 15 -6.96 4.48 -6.40
N LEU A 16 -5.81 3.89 -6.05
CA LEU A 16 -5.28 4.04 -4.70
C LEU A 16 -4.87 5.48 -4.43
N GLU A 17 -4.33 6.16 -5.43
CA GLU A 17 -3.99 7.56 -5.25
C GLU A 17 -5.23 8.39 -4.94
N GLN A 18 -6.32 8.12 -5.64
CA GLN A 18 -7.56 8.85 -5.38
C GLN A 18 -8.10 8.54 -3.99
N ARG A 19 -7.95 7.29 -3.55
CA ARG A 19 -8.36 6.95 -2.20
C ARG A 19 -7.54 7.72 -1.17
N LEU A 20 -6.23 7.82 -1.40
CA LEU A 20 -5.38 8.56 -0.47
C LEU A 20 -5.79 10.02 -0.41
N ARG A 21 -6.10 10.61 -1.56
CA ARG A 21 -6.51 12.02 -1.58
C ARG A 21 -7.82 12.22 -0.84
N ALA A 22 -8.70 11.21 -0.87
CA ALA A 22 -9.99 11.33 -0.22
C ALA A 22 -9.93 11.06 1.28
N THR A 23 -8.95 10.27 1.72
CA THR A 23 -8.94 9.81 3.11
C THR A 23 -7.83 10.38 3.97
N SER A 24 -6.85 11.05 3.35
CA SER A 24 -5.73 11.57 4.13
C SER A 24 -6.18 12.74 4.99
N PRO A 25 -5.75 12.78 6.25
CA PRO A 25 -6.20 13.82 7.18
C PRO A 25 -5.63 15.19 6.90
N ASN A 26 -4.46 15.26 6.26
CA ASN A 26 -3.85 16.55 5.96
C ASN A 26 -2.86 16.40 4.84
N GLU A 27 -2.34 17.53 4.39
CA GLU A 27 -1.44 17.57 3.24
C GLU A 27 -0.15 16.81 3.49
N ARG A 28 0.39 16.93 4.69
CA ARG A 28 1.65 16.26 5.01
C ARG A 28 1.49 14.75 4.93
N HIS A 29 0.39 14.23 5.48
CA HIS A 29 0.11 12.81 5.41
C HIS A 29 -0.04 12.38 3.96
N LEU A 30 -0.75 13.18 3.16
CA LEU A 30 -0.97 12.85 1.77
C LEU A 30 0.33 12.79 1.00
N GLN A 31 1.22 13.76 1.21
CA GLN A 31 2.50 13.76 0.50
C GLN A 31 3.33 12.52 0.83
N ALA A 32 3.38 12.16 2.10
CA ALA A 32 4.13 10.98 2.50
C ALA A 32 3.52 9.71 1.89
N ALA A 33 2.19 9.62 1.89
CA ALA A 33 1.53 8.45 1.34
C ALA A 33 1.73 8.35 -0.16
N LEU A 34 1.70 9.48 -0.87
CA LEU A 34 1.93 9.47 -2.31
C LEU A 34 3.35 9.05 -2.64
N GLN A 35 4.32 9.48 -1.82
CA GLN A 35 5.68 9.04 -2.03
C GLN A 35 5.80 7.52 -1.89
N ARG A 36 5.13 6.97 -0.88
CA ARG A 36 5.15 5.52 -0.70
C ARG A 36 4.49 4.81 -1.87
N LEU A 37 3.43 5.38 -2.41
CA LEU A 37 2.71 4.77 -3.52
C LEU A 37 3.63 4.59 -4.73
N HIS A 38 4.59 5.49 -4.90
CA HIS A 38 5.49 5.43 -6.04
C HIS A 38 6.75 4.62 -5.77
N GLN A 39 6.88 4.05 -4.57
CA GLN A 39 8.02 3.21 -4.26
C GLN A 39 7.84 1.82 -4.87
N PRO A 40 8.93 1.16 -5.24
CA PRO A 40 8.81 -0.17 -5.84
C PRO A 40 8.26 -1.22 -4.88
N ASP A 41 8.41 -0.99 -3.58
CA ASP A 41 7.93 -1.95 -2.59
C ASP A 41 6.55 -1.60 -2.05
N TYR A 42 5.87 -0.63 -2.63
CA TYR A 42 4.52 -0.33 -2.21
C TYR A 42 3.64 -1.56 -2.47
N GLY A 43 2.78 -1.87 -1.51
CA GLY A 43 1.90 -3.02 -1.63
C GLY A 43 2.54 -4.32 -1.21
N VAL A 44 3.72 -4.25 -0.60
CA VAL A 44 4.40 -5.42 -0.09
C VAL A 44 4.34 -5.40 1.43
N CYS A 45 3.97 -6.54 2.01
CA CYS A 45 3.90 -6.65 3.46
C CYS A 45 5.28 -6.46 4.08
N VAL A 46 5.36 -5.56 5.07
CA VAL A 46 6.65 -5.25 5.69
C VAL A 46 7.12 -6.38 6.60
N GLU A 47 6.24 -7.31 6.95
CA GLU A 47 6.60 -8.42 7.83
C GLU A 47 7.08 -9.63 7.05
N CYS A 48 6.34 -10.05 6.04
CA CYS A 48 6.62 -11.31 5.38
C CYS A 48 7.03 -11.17 3.92
N GLY A 49 6.93 -9.98 3.36
CA GLY A 49 7.36 -9.74 1.98
C GLY A 49 6.37 -10.18 0.91
N LYS A 50 5.19 -10.64 1.30
CA LYS A 50 4.19 -11.03 0.32
C LYS A 50 3.41 -9.81 -0.15
N ASP A 51 2.83 -9.93 -1.33
CA ASP A 51 1.99 -8.86 -1.86
C ASP A 51 0.75 -8.69 -0.99
N ILE A 52 0.41 -7.44 -0.74
CA ILE A 52 -0.85 -7.11 -0.08
C ILE A 52 -1.92 -7.07 -1.16
N ALA A 53 -3.01 -7.81 -0.97
CA ALA A 53 -4.06 -7.87 -1.98
C ALA A 53 -4.62 -6.48 -2.29
N PHE A 54 -4.93 -6.23 -3.56
CA PHE A 54 -5.44 -4.93 -3.95
C PHE A 54 -6.71 -4.57 -3.20
N VAL A 55 -7.58 -5.54 -2.95
CA VAL A 55 -8.83 -5.25 -2.26
C VAL A 55 -8.55 -4.69 -0.87
N ARG A 56 -7.50 -5.15 -0.23
CA ARG A 56 -7.13 -4.65 1.08
C ARG A 56 -6.55 -3.24 0.97
N LEU A 57 -5.73 -3.01 -0.04
CA LEU A 57 -5.19 -1.66 -0.26
C LEU A 57 -6.28 -0.68 -0.64
N ASP A 58 -7.27 -1.13 -1.39
CA ASP A 58 -8.38 -0.27 -1.77
C ASP A 58 -9.16 0.18 -0.56
N ALA A 59 -9.29 -0.69 0.44
CA ALA A 59 -9.97 -0.33 1.68
C ALA A 59 -9.07 0.50 2.58
N ASP A 60 -7.76 0.28 2.51
CA ASP A 60 -6.81 0.97 3.38
C ASP A 60 -5.50 1.15 2.62
N PRO A 61 -5.35 2.24 1.85
CA PRO A 61 -4.15 2.46 1.05
C PRO A 61 -2.87 2.58 1.87
N ASP A 62 -2.99 2.83 3.16
CA ASP A 62 -1.84 2.92 4.05
C ASP A 62 -1.46 1.58 4.66
N ALA A 63 -2.12 0.50 4.27
CA ALA A 63 -1.85 -0.81 4.86
C ALA A 63 -0.40 -1.21 4.62
N LEU A 64 0.23 -1.72 5.67
CA LEU A 64 1.62 -2.17 5.62
C LEU A 64 1.75 -3.67 5.74
N HIS A 65 0.65 -4.37 6.04
CA HIS A 65 0.68 -5.79 6.29
C HIS A 65 -0.34 -6.51 5.41
N CYS A 66 0.01 -7.70 4.97
CA CYS A 66 -0.94 -8.53 4.25
C CYS A 66 -2.02 -9.00 5.23
N GLY A 67 -3.08 -9.59 4.67
CA GLY A 67 -4.19 -10.04 5.52
C GLY A 67 -3.76 -11.01 6.61
N ASP A 68 -2.84 -11.91 6.26
CA ASP A 68 -2.38 -12.91 7.23
C ASP A 68 -1.65 -12.25 8.39
N CYS A 69 -0.71 -11.35 8.08
CA CYS A 69 0.06 -10.69 9.13
C CYS A 69 -0.82 -9.76 9.95
N ALA A 70 -1.77 -9.09 9.30
CA ALA A 70 -2.65 -8.17 10.00
C ALA A 70 -3.57 -8.87 10.98
N ARG A 71 -3.83 -10.16 10.74
CA ARG A 71 -4.71 -10.91 11.63
C ARG A 71 -4.01 -11.50 12.83
N LEU A 72 -2.69 -11.45 12.85
CA LEU A 72 -1.96 -12.00 14.00
C LEU A 72 -2.28 -11.16 15.23
N PRO A 73 -2.70 -11.78 16.31
CA PRO A 73 -3.19 -11.01 17.46
C PRO A 73 -2.11 -10.23 18.20
N ILE A 74 -0.95 -10.80 18.34
CA ILE A 74 0.11 -10.13 19.09
C ILE A 74 1.37 -10.14 18.28
N ARG A 75 1.95 -8.98 18.18
CA ARG A 75 3.17 -8.84 17.40
C ARG A 75 4.33 -8.37 18.21
N SER A 76 4.15 -8.05 19.36
CA SER A 76 5.18 -7.46 20.21
C SER A 76 6.60 -7.63 19.73
#